data_1767ede5e8e1abba0f83c440869c4ed9
#
_entry.id   1767ede5e8e1abba0f83c440869c4ed9
#
_cell.length_a   1.000
_cell.length_b   1.000
_cell.length_c   1.000
_cell.angle_alpha   90.00
_cell.angle_beta   90.00
_cell.angle_gamma   90.00
#
_symmetry.space_group_name_H-M   'P 1'
#
loop_
_entity.id
_entity.type
_entity.pdbx_description
1 polymer ?
#
loop_
_entity_poly.entity_id
_entity_poly.type
_entity_poly.pdbx_seq_one_letter_code
_entity_poly.pdbx_strand_id
1 'polypeptide(L)'
;MRIDCKILYRKDMYYKLIRMPADGKTVRGRLFWTSHYFNNRTQQYTEVLHPICDTLENADYLVPALIYKVAVTRSPKFHRLLPVLEQVPGRSGIRIHRGTKPEQSLGCILVNPADEQPLTARFLAEQQSHEECRLEIAEA
;
A
#
# COMPACT_ATOMS: atom_id res chain seq x y z
N MET A 1 9.20 18.70 -30.61
CA MET A 1 9.63 19.15 -29.29
C MET A 1 10.26 17.98 -28.54
N ARG A 2 11.39 18.22 -27.94
CA ARG A 2 12.08 17.17 -27.20
C ARG A 2 11.62 17.17 -25.75
N ILE A 3 11.29 16.01 -25.24
CA ILE A 3 10.88 15.83 -23.84
C ILE A 3 12.10 15.31 -23.06
N ASP A 4 12.57 16.07 -22.06
CA ASP A 4 13.70 15.68 -21.24
C ASP A 4 13.34 14.65 -20.18
N CYS A 5 12.08 14.62 -19.77
CA CYS A 5 11.55 13.65 -18.83
C CYS A 5 10.40 12.87 -19.45
N LYS A 6 10.39 11.58 -19.22
CA LYS A 6 9.37 10.69 -19.74
C LYS A 6 8.75 9.90 -18.61
N ILE A 7 7.43 9.91 -18.51
CA ILE A 7 6.71 9.07 -17.59
C ILE A 7 6.72 7.64 -18.12
N LEU A 8 7.12 6.71 -17.28
CA LEU A 8 7.07 5.30 -17.60
C LEU A 8 5.72 4.74 -17.21
N TYR A 9 5.01 4.21 -18.18
CA TYR A 9 3.78 3.47 -17.93
C TYR A 9 4.14 2.04 -17.61
N ARG A 10 3.65 1.55 -16.48
CA ARG A 10 3.79 0.15 -16.09
C ARG A 10 2.44 -0.54 -16.20
N LYS A 11 2.46 -1.83 -16.50
CA LYS A 11 1.27 -2.66 -16.38
C LYS A 11 0.87 -2.85 -14.92
N ASP A 12 1.86 -2.73 -14.03
CA ASP A 12 1.67 -2.88 -12.59
C ASP A 12 1.59 -1.51 -11.95
N MET A 13 0.65 -1.36 -11.01
CA MET A 13 0.58 -0.19 -10.16
C MET A 13 1.35 -0.44 -8.87
N TYR A 14 2.21 0.51 -8.53
CA TYR A 14 3.04 0.41 -7.34
C TYR A 14 2.57 1.38 -6.27
N TYR A 15 2.48 0.81 -5.07
CA TYR A 15 2.24 1.54 -3.83
C TYR A 15 3.40 1.32 -2.89
N LYS A 16 3.62 2.26 -2.01
CA LYS A 16 4.66 2.17 -1.00
C LYS A 16 4.11 2.58 0.35
N LEU A 17 4.26 1.72 1.34
CA LEU A 17 4.00 2.02 2.73
C LEU A 17 5.34 2.26 3.42
N ILE A 18 5.54 3.45 3.95
CA ILE A 18 6.75 3.78 4.70
C ILE A 18 6.38 3.81 6.18
N ARG A 19 6.97 2.90 6.94
CA ARG A 19 6.78 2.80 8.38
C ARG A 19 7.72 3.71 9.12
N MET A 20 7.21 4.39 10.14
CA MET A 20 8.03 5.10 11.11
C MET A 20 8.44 4.15 12.24
N PRO A 21 9.47 4.50 13.04
CA PRO A 21 9.84 3.69 14.20
C PRO A 21 8.66 3.49 15.15
N ALA A 22 8.61 2.32 15.79
CA ALA A 22 7.55 1.99 16.73
C ALA A 22 7.57 2.91 17.96
N ASP A 23 6.39 3.30 18.39
CA ASP A 23 6.15 3.99 19.65
C ASP A 23 5.24 3.08 20.49
N GLY A 24 5.87 2.31 21.38
CA GLY A 24 5.15 1.24 22.07
C GLY A 24 4.62 0.20 21.07
N LYS A 25 3.33 -0.07 21.11
CA LYS A 25 2.67 -0.98 20.16
C LYS A 25 2.29 -0.31 18.84
N THR A 26 2.45 0.99 18.76
CA THR A 26 1.98 1.77 17.62
C THR A 26 3.09 1.93 16.60
N VAL A 27 2.84 1.49 15.38
CA VAL A 27 3.68 1.80 14.21
C VAL A 27 2.87 2.66 13.26
N ARG A 28 3.23 3.92 13.17
CA ARG A 28 2.61 4.85 12.23
C ARG A 28 3.34 4.76 10.90
N GLY A 29 2.61 4.97 9.84
CA GLY A 29 3.17 5.00 8.51
C GLY A 29 2.38 5.89 7.61
N ARG A 30 2.83 5.95 6.36
CA ARG A 30 2.12 6.66 5.30
C ARG A 30 2.14 5.83 4.04
N LEU A 31 1.00 5.79 3.38
CA LEU A 31 0.82 5.09 2.12
C LEU A 31 0.91 6.08 0.98
N PHE A 32 1.68 5.70 -0.04
CA PHE A 32 1.89 6.47 -1.28
C PHE A 32 1.55 5.61 -2.48
N TRP A 33 1.12 6.25 -3.57
CA TRP A 33 1.27 5.64 -4.89
C TRP A 33 2.53 6.21 -5.53
N THR A 34 3.13 5.47 -6.44
CA THR A 34 4.42 5.83 -7.01
C THR A 34 4.32 6.04 -8.51
N SER A 35 5.08 6.99 -9.02
CA SER A 35 5.33 7.15 -10.43
C SER A 35 6.83 7.23 -10.68
N HIS A 36 7.24 6.90 -11.89
CA HIS A 36 8.64 6.89 -12.27
C HIS A 36 8.84 7.72 -13.51
N TYR A 37 9.91 8.53 -13.50
CA TYR A 37 10.30 9.35 -14.62
C TYR A 37 11.71 8.97 -15.06
N PHE A 38 11.90 8.89 -16.37
CA PHE A 38 13.23 8.77 -16.93
C PHE A 38 13.68 10.14 -17.43
N ASN A 39 14.79 10.65 -16.88
CA ASN A 39 15.38 11.91 -17.32
C ASN A 39 16.40 11.62 -18.42
N ASN A 40 16.09 12.04 -19.65
CA ASN A 40 16.96 11.81 -20.81
C ASN A 40 18.31 12.51 -20.70
N ARG A 41 18.37 13.62 -19.97
CA ARG A 41 19.59 14.39 -19.80
C ARG A 41 20.59 13.71 -18.86
N THR A 42 20.09 13.20 -17.74
CA THR A 42 20.93 12.53 -16.73
C THR A 42 21.02 11.02 -16.92
N GLN A 43 20.16 10.44 -17.78
CA GLN A 43 20.04 8.99 -17.98
C GLN A 43 19.68 8.25 -16.69
N GLN A 44 18.88 8.89 -15.84
CA GLN A 44 18.47 8.34 -14.55
C GLN A 44 16.96 8.28 -14.42
N TYR A 45 16.49 7.29 -13.65
CA TYR A 45 15.10 7.18 -13.23
C TYR A 45 14.92 7.88 -11.88
N THR A 46 13.79 8.56 -11.73
CA THR A 46 13.37 9.18 -10.47
C THR A 46 12.05 8.63 -10.06
N GLU A 47 11.96 8.10 -8.85
CA GLU A 47 10.70 7.70 -8.23
C GLU A 47 10.08 8.91 -7.56
N VAL A 48 8.79 9.11 -7.77
CA VAL A 48 8.00 10.16 -7.11
C VAL A 48 6.94 9.50 -6.25
N LEU A 49 6.90 9.88 -4.98
CA LEU A 49 5.93 9.38 -4.01
C LEU A 49 4.77 10.38 -3.90
N HIS A 50 3.55 9.89 -4.12
CA HIS A 50 2.33 10.68 -4.03
C HIS A 50 1.53 10.21 -2.82
N PRO A 51 1.37 11.05 -1.77
CA PRO A 51 0.72 10.61 -0.54
C PRO A 51 -0.76 10.29 -0.77
N ILE A 52 -1.23 9.24 -0.11
CA ILE A 52 -2.64 8.83 -0.14
C ILE A 52 -3.26 9.01 1.24
N CYS A 53 -2.72 8.33 2.27
CA CYS A 53 -3.29 8.37 3.61
C CYS A 53 -2.26 7.90 4.65
N ASP A 54 -2.57 8.15 5.90
CA ASP A 54 -1.80 7.65 7.03
C ASP A 54 -2.22 6.21 7.35
N THR A 55 -1.29 5.45 7.92
CA THR A 55 -1.50 4.07 8.31
C THR A 55 -1.12 3.84 9.76
N LEU A 56 -1.64 2.76 10.33
CA LEU A 56 -1.39 2.36 11.70
C LEU A 56 -1.28 0.84 11.75
N GLU A 57 -0.25 0.36 12.41
CA GLU A 57 -0.04 -1.08 12.59
C GLU A 57 0.29 -1.39 14.04
N ASN A 58 0.17 -2.67 14.41
CA ASN A 58 0.55 -3.17 15.72
C ASN A 58 1.98 -3.72 15.64
N ALA A 59 2.88 -3.16 16.44
CA ALA A 59 4.30 -3.55 16.44
C ALA A 59 4.51 -5.02 16.76
N ASP A 60 3.59 -5.63 17.52
CA ASP A 60 3.70 -7.04 17.94
C ASP A 60 3.37 -8.02 16.80
N TYR A 61 2.73 -7.55 15.71
CA TYR A 61 2.21 -8.41 14.64
C TYR A 61 2.57 -7.94 13.24
N LEU A 62 3.60 -7.12 13.09
CA LEU A 62 3.98 -6.57 11.78
C LEU A 62 4.22 -7.67 10.76
N VAL A 63 3.69 -7.48 9.57
CA VAL A 63 4.07 -8.31 8.43
C VAL A 63 5.47 -7.91 7.96
N PRO A 64 6.23 -8.84 7.36
CA PRO A 64 7.57 -8.51 6.87
C PRO A 64 7.57 -7.36 5.86
N ALA A 65 8.63 -6.55 5.90
CA ALA A 65 8.83 -5.46 4.94
C ALA A 65 9.28 -6.04 3.59
N LEU A 66 8.32 -6.42 2.77
CA LEU A 66 8.48 -7.05 1.47
C LEU A 66 7.58 -6.37 0.45
N ILE A 67 7.61 -6.85 -0.79
CA ILE A 67 6.69 -6.44 -1.83
C ILE A 67 5.59 -7.49 -1.94
N TYR A 68 4.34 -7.04 -1.83
CA TYR A 68 3.16 -7.90 -1.88
C TYR A 68 2.26 -7.53 -3.04
N LYS A 69 1.68 -8.53 -3.68
CA LYS A 69 0.54 -8.30 -4.56
C LYS A 69 -0.68 -7.97 -3.70
N VAL A 70 -1.50 -7.05 -4.19
CA VAL A 70 -2.73 -6.62 -3.52
C VAL A 70 -3.90 -6.90 -4.43
N ALA A 71 -4.87 -7.64 -3.92
CA ALA A 71 -6.15 -7.87 -4.59
C ALA A 71 -7.27 -7.31 -3.74
N VAL A 72 -8.44 -7.09 -4.33
CA VAL A 72 -9.65 -6.71 -3.60
C VAL A 72 -10.60 -7.89 -3.64
N THR A 73 -10.92 -8.42 -2.47
CA THR A 73 -11.87 -9.52 -2.32
C THR A 73 -12.80 -9.23 -1.15
N ARG A 74 -13.91 -9.98 -1.09
CA ARG A 74 -14.81 -9.87 0.04
C ARG A 74 -14.19 -10.51 1.28
N SER A 75 -14.08 -9.73 2.35
CA SER A 75 -13.58 -10.22 3.62
C SER A 75 -14.62 -11.09 4.31
N PRO A 76 -14.33 -12.36 4.66
CA PRO A 76 -15.25 -13.19 5.44
C PRO A 76 -15.51 -12.61 6.83
N LYS A 77 -14.51 -11.95 7.42
CA LYS A 77 -14.62 -11.37 8.76
C LYS A 77 -15.42 -10.07 8.78
N PHE A 78 -15.18 -9.18 7.82
CA PHE A 78 -15.76 -7.85 7.82
C PHE A 78 -16.98 -7.72 6.90
N HIS A 79 -17.26 -8.73 6.09
CA HIS A 79 -18.44 -8.81 5.19
C HIS A 79 -18.51 -7.67 4.17
N ARG A 80 -17.35 -7.20 3.71
CA ARG A 80 -17.27 -6.19 2.67
C ARG A 80 -15.98 -6.35 1.86
N LEU A 81 -15.90 -5.68 0.72
CA LEU A 81 -14.71 -5.68 -0.13
C LEU A 81 -13.61 -4.88 0.56
N LEU A 82 -12.43 -5.47 0.65
CA LEU A 82 -11.24 -4.86 1.22
C LEU A 82 -9.99 -5.34 0.48
N PRO A 83 -8.95 -4.51 0.41
CA PRO A 83 -7.66 -4.97 -0.12
C PRO A 83 -7.09 -6.09 0.75
N VAL A 84 -6.49 -7.08 0.10
CA VAL A 84 -5.82 -8.19 0.78
C VAL A 84 -4.41 -8.32 0.23
N LEU A 85 -3.43 -8.48 1.11
CA LEU A 85 -2.04 -8.78 0.74
C LEU A 85 -1.92 -10.27 0.49
N GLU A 86 -1.42 -10.65 -0.69
CA GLU A 86 -1.27 -12.05 -1.07
C GLU A 86 0.07 -12.60 -0.61
N GLN A 87 0.09 -13.88 -0.25
CA GLN A 87 1.31 -14.63 0.08
C GLN A 87 2.15 -14.00 1.20
N VAL A 88 1.49 -13.48 2.21
CA VAL A 88 2.19 -13.03 3.42
C VAL A 88 2.77 -14.26 4.13
N PRO A 89 4.09 -14.29 4.44
CA PRO A 89 4.70 -15.45 5.07
C PRO A 89 3.99 -15.89 6.35
N GLY A 90 3.52 -17.13 6.38
CA GLY A 90 2.88 -17.75 7.56
C GLY A 90 1.52 -17.19 7.95
N ARG A 91 0.91 -16.35 7.11
CA ARG A 91 -0.37 -15.69 7.42
C ARG A 91 -1.26 -15.63 6.20
N SER A 92 -2.57 -15.54 6.45
CA SER A 92 -3.58 -15.28 5.43
C SER A 92 -4.56 -14.25 5.95
N GLY A 93 -5.33 -13.64 5.05
CA GLY A 93 -6.33 -12.65 5.43
C GLY A 93 -5.77 -11.33 5.95
N ILE A 94 -4.54 -11.00 5.62
CA ILE A 94 -3.94 -9.72 5.97
C ILE A 94 -4.50 -8.66 5.02
N ARG A 95 -5.24 -7.72 5.57
CA ARG A 95 -5.97 -6.72 4.79
C ARG A 95 -5.63 -5.31 5.21
N ILE A 96 -6.06 -4.36 4.39
CA ILE A 96 -6.07 -2.95 4.73
C ILE A 96 -7.51 -2.59 5.09
N HIS A 97 -7.74 -2.19 6.33
CA HIS A 97 -9.09 -1.84 6.79
C HIS A 97 -9.05 -0.73 7.84
N ARG A 98 -10.21 -0.20 8.16
CA ARG A 98 -10.31 0.90 9.13
C ARG A 98 -9.96 0.46 10.54
N GLY A 99 -9.33 1.37 11.27
CA GLY A 99 -9.04 1.21 12.67
C GLY A 99 -8.38 2.46 13.23
N THR A 100 -8.45 2.62 14.54
CA THR A 100 -7.93 3.81 15.23
C THR A 100 -6.95 3.48 16.34
N LYS A 101 -6.82 2.19 16.67
CA LYS A 101 -5.94 1.71 17.75
C LYS A 101 -5.15 0.49 17.27
N PRO A 102 -3.88 0.35 17.67
CA PRO A 102 -3.07 -0.80 17.23
C PRO A 102 -3.66 -2.15 17.65
N GLU A 103 -4.39 -2.22 18.76
CA GLU A 103 -5.01 -3.45 19.23
C GLU A 103 -6.06 -4.00 18.25
N GLN A 104 -6.55 -3.18 17.34
CA GLN A 104 -7.49 -3.59 16.30
C GLN A 104 -6.80 -4.32 15.14
N SER A 105 -5.48 -4.47 15.20
CA SER A 105 -4.69 -5.16 14.19
C SER A 105 -3.95 -6.36 14.79
N LEU A 106 -4.11 -7.52 14.15
CA LEU A 106 -3.28 -8.69 14.36
C LEU A 106 -2.38 -8.94 13.12
N GLY A 107 -1.95 -7.85 12.49
CA GLY A 107 -1.13 -7.85 11.28
C GLY A 107 -1.70 -7.03 10.14
N CYS A 108 -3.00 -6.72 10.17
CA CYS A 108 -3.62 -5.87 9.17
C CYS A 108 -3.10 -4.44 9.24
N ILE A 109 -3.09 -3.77 8.09
CA ILE A 109 -2.74 -2.37 8.00
C ILE A 109 -4.02 -1.57 8.23
N LEU A 110 -4.01 -0.70 9.24
CA LEU A 110 -5.17 0.12 9.58
C LEU A 110 -5.06 1.49 8.92
N VAL A 111 -6.20 1.99 8.44
CA VAL A 111 -6.34 3.35 7.93
C VAL A 111 -7.48 4.05 8.67
N ASN A 112 -7.52 5.38 8.60
CA ASN A 112 -8.65 6.11 9.15
C ASN A 112 -9.96 5.60 8.56
N PRO A 113 -11.05 5.57 9.35
CA PRO A 113 -12.36 5.13 8.83
C PRO A 113 -12.79 5.86 7.56
N ALA A 114 -12.47 7.15 7.43
CA ALA A 114 -12.79 7.93 6.25
C ALA A 114 -11.98 7.52 5.01
N ASP A 115 -10.85 6.86 5.18
CA ASP A 115 -9.93 6.48 4.09
C ASP A 115 -10.17 5.07 3.56
N GLU A 116 -10.85 4.20 4.31
CA GLU A 116 -11.01 2.80 3.94
C GLU A 116 -11.71 2.62 2.59
N GLN A 117 -12.87 3.22 2.43
CA GLN A 117 -13.68 3.03 1.22
C GLN A 117 -13.04 3.67 -0.02
N PRO A 118 -12.53 4.90 0.04
CA PRO A 118 -11.82 5.48 -1.11
C PRO A 118 -10.59 4.66 -1.51
N LEU A 119 -9.84 4.16 -0.55
CA LEU A 119 -8.66 3.34 -0.84
C LEU A 119 -9.04 2.01 -1.47
N THR A 120 -10.06 1.33 -0.93
CA THR A 120 -10.57 0.08 -1.51
C THR A 120 -11.05 0.30 -2.93
N ALA A 121 -11.78 1.39 -3.18
CA ALA A 121 -12.27 1.72 -4.52
C ALA A 121 -11.12 1.95 -5.50
N ARG A 122 -10.03 2.56 -5.04
CA ARG A 122 -8.84 2.79 -5.86
C ARG A 122 -8.20 1.46 -6.30
N PHE A 123 -7.97 0.54 -5.37
CA PHE A 123 -7.42 -0.77 -5.69
C PHE A 123 -8.36 -1.58 -6.58
N LEU A 124 -9.66 -1.51 -6.32
CA LEU A 124 -10.66 -2.22 -7.11
C LEU A 124 -10.68 -1.74 -8.56
N ALA A 125 -10.62 -0.43 -8.78
CA ALA A 125 -10.59 0.15 -10.12
C ALA A 125 -9.37 -0.33 -10.92
N GLU A 126 -8.20 -0.40 -10.29
CA GLU A 126 -6.99 -0.90 -10.93
C GLU A 126 -7.09 -2.40 -11.24
N GLN A 127 -7.65 -3.18 -10.33
CA GLN A 127 -7.89 -4.60 -10.54
C GLN A 127 -8.85 -4.83 -11.70
N GLN A 128 -9.90 -4.02 -11.83
CA GLN A 128 -10.86 -4.12 -12.91
C GLN A 128 -10.27 -3.72 -14.26
N SER A 129 -9.28 -2.86 -14.29
CA SER A 129 -8.54 -2.52 -15.52
C SER A 129 -7.42 -3.50 -15.83
N HIS A 130 -7.38 -4.64 -15.16
CA HIS A 130 -6.38 -5.71 -15.32
C HIS A 130 -4.94 -5.29 -15.02
N GLU A 131 -4.78 -4.28 -14.19
CA GLU A 131 -3.47 -3.89 -13.70
C GLU A 131 -3.15 -4.66 -12.42
N GLU A 132 -1.91 -5.13 -12.33
CA GLU A 132 -1.43 -5.78 -11.12
C GLU A 132 -1.00 -4.73 -10.12
N CYS A 133 -1.60 -4.76 -8.92
CA CYS A 133 -1.25 -3.85 -7.84
C CYS A 133 -0.22 -4.48 -6.93
N ARG A 134 0.83 -3.73 -6.63
CA ARG A 134 1.89 -4.16 -5.71
C ARG A 134 2.09 -3.11 -4.63
N LEU A 135 2.29 -3.60 -3.42
CA LEU A 135 2.59 -2.78 -2.26
C LEU A 135 3.96 -3.16 -1.72
N GLU A 136 4.87 -2.23 -1.76
CA GLU A 136 6.15 -2.36 -1.07
C GLU A 136 6.01 -1.79 0.33
N ILE A 137 6.38 -2.57 1.35
CA ILE A 137 6.46 -2.10 2.73
C ILE A 137 7.93 -1.85 3.05
N ALA A 138 8.23 -0.62 3.44
CA ALA A 138 9.58 -0.18 3.75
C ALA A 138 9.61 0.56 5.08
N GLU A 139 10.77 0.59 5.70
CA GLU A 139 10.98 1.33 6.94
C GLU A 139 11.72 2.63 6.66
N ALA A 140 11.33 3.67 7.38
CA ALA A 140 11.96 4.97 7.26
C ALA A 140 13.40 4.97 7.78
#